data_5ddf661825551b91652e0ebfd0e20f2e
#
_entry.id   5ddf661825551b91652e0ebfd0e20f2e
#
_cell.length_a   1.000
_cell.length_b   1.000
_cell.length_c   1.000
_cell.angle_alpha   90.00
_cell.angle_beta   90.00
_cell.angle_gamma   90.00
#
_symmetry.space_group_name_H-M   'P 1'
#
loop_
_entity.id
_entity.type
_entity.pdbx_description
1 polymer ?
#
loop_
_entity_poly.entity_id
_entity_poly.type
_entity_poly.pdbx_seq_one_letter_code
_entity_poly.pdbx_strand_id
1 'polypeptide(L)'
;MKEPIAMSLEHSLVVHFEPHHLILICIIGPIVLAVLGLFLLRKVIRPETLRQYHDIAGPFLNTIGALYGIFLALIVASTWQFYSTTAGNVVEEARCLQSLYLDSEAFPKGFRDEVRTLMRDYRDSLVNREWHTIMKGEADPQTSQLLQKITEAYAHYKVRDASEGAYFHESVKNINMLQSLRSSRIEDSGTGLIPFLWGVLLAGGVATVCFSYLFGARQLHAHAVMTILLTGVVCLALYTIVNLDFPFTGLVAIGPDAFSRLILK
;
A
#
# COMPACT_ATOMS: atom_id res chain seq x y z
N MET A 1 25.51 3.72 0.63
CA MET A 1 24.97 3.71 -0.76
C MET A 1 24.16 2.43 -0.84
N LYS A 2 22.83 2.47 -0.51
CA LYS A 2 21.94 1.31 -0.68
C LYS A 2 21.67 1.21 -2.18
N GLU A 3 21.79 0.01 -2.74
CA GLU A 3 21.32 -0.27 -4.09
C GLU A 3 19.84 0.16 -4.21
N PRO A 4 19.41 0.70 -5.36
CA PRO A 4 17.99 0.98 -5.57
C PRO A 4 17.23 -0.32 -5.36
N ILE A 5 16.22 -0.29 -4.48
CA ILE A 5 15.33 -1.43 -4.22
C ILE A 5 14.78 -1.80 -5.59
N ALA A 6 15.14 -2.99 -6.09
CA ALA A 6 14.63 -3.50 -7.35
C ALA A 6 13.10 -3.51 -7.23
N MET A 7 12.46 -2.62 -7.98
CA MET A 7 11.00 -2.50 -8.01
C MET A 7 10.42 -3.87 -8.32
N SER A 8 9.62 -4.42 -7.42
CA SER A 8 8.95 -5.70 -7.66
C SER A 8 8.05 -5.58 -8.90
N LEU A 9 7.80 -6.69 -9.59
CA LEU A 9 7.00 -6.70 -10.81
C LEU A 9 5.58 -6.15 -10.54
N GLU A 10 5.06 -6.41 -9.33
CA GLU A 10 3.77 -5.94 -8.84
C GLU A 10 3.75 -4.41 -8.66
N HIS A 11 4.80 -3.84 -8.07
CA HIS A 11 4.94 -2.40 -7.88
C HIS A 11 5.06 -1.68 -9.24
N SER A 12 5.83 -2.25 -10.17
CA SER A 12 5.94 -1.73 -11.53
C SER A 12 4.60 -1.68 -12.27
N LEU A 13 3.76 -2.70 -12.09
CA LEU A 13 2.40 -2.72 -12.66
C LEU A 13 1.53 -1.59 -12.10
N VAL A 14 1.53 -1.39 -10.78
CA VAL A 14 0.67 -0.37 -10.15
C VAL A 14 1.13 1.05 -10.47
N VAL A 15 2.43 1.29 -10.66
CA VAL A 15 2.97 2.61 -11.00
C VAL A 15 2.75 2.99 -12.47
N HIS A 16 2.78 2.01 -13.41
CA HIS A 16 2.75 2.31 -14.84
C HIS A 16 1.36 2.21 -15.48
N PHE A 17 0.41 1.51 -14.85
CA PHE A 17 -0.93 1.34 -15.41
C PHE A 17 -1.95 2.21 -14.70
N GLU A 18 -2.81 2.89 -15.47
CA GLU A 18 -3.97 3.57 -14.93
C GLU A 18 -4.93 2.57 -14.24
N PRO A 19 -5.70 3.00 -13.22
CA PRO A 19 -6.56 2.12 -12.42
C PRO A 19 -7.51 1.23 -13.25
N HIS A 20 -8.01 1.74 -14.38
CA HIS A 20 -8.91 0.95 -15.25
C HIS A 20 -8.19 -0.18 -15.99
N HIS A 21 -6.94 -0.01 -16.37
CA HIS A 21 -6.13 -1.07 -16.97
C HIS A 21 -5.81 -2.16 -15.95
N LEU A 22 -5.57 -1.78 -14.69
CA LEU A 22 -5.37 -2.75 -13.60
C LEU A 22 -6.63 -3.58 -13.35
N ILE A 23 -7.83 -3.00 -13.36
CA ILE A 23 -9.10 -3.73 -13.24
C ILE A 23 -9.23 -4.72 -14.41
N LEU A 24 -8.95 -4.28 -15.64
CA LEU A 24 -9.04 -5.14 -16.82
C LEU A 24 -8.09 -6.34 -16.73
N ILE A 25 -6.84 -6.09 -16.34
CA ILE A 25 -5.80 -7.14 -16.26
C ILE A 25 -6.03 -8.05 -15.05
N CYS A 26 -6.34 -7.50 -13.88
CA CYS A 26 -6.42 -8.25 -12.63
C CYS A 26 -7.77 -8.93 -12.39
N ILE A 27 -8.85 -8.49 -13.03
CA ILE A 27 -10.19 -9.05 -12.81
C ILE A 27 -10.73 -9.68 -14.10
N ILE A 28 -10.85 -8.92 -15.18
CA ILE A 28 -11.50 -9.41 -16.40
C ILE A 28 -10.65 -10.45 -17.11
N GLY A 29 -9.34 -10.24 -17.20
CA GLY A 29 -8.42 -11.20 -17.84
C GLY A 29 -8.49 -12.60 -17.21
N PRO A 30 -8.30 -12.78 -15.90
CA PRO A 30 -8.42 -14.09 -15.25
C PRO A 30 -9.80 -14.71 -15.37
N ILE A 31 -10.89 -13.93 -15.32
CA ILE A 31 -12.25 -14.45 -15.52
C ILE A 31 -12.40 -15.03 -16.93
N VAL A 32 -11.93 -14.30 -17.94
CA VAL A 32 -11.97 -14.79 -19.34
C VAL A 32 -11.14 -16.06 -19.49
N LEU A 33 -9.93 -16.08 -18.92
CA LEU A 33 -9.06 -17.27 -18.94
C LEU A 33 -9.69 -18.47 -18.22
N ALA A 34 -10.34 -18.24 -17.07
CA ALA A 34 -11.04 -19.29 -16.34
C ALA A 34 -12.20 -19.87 -17.14
N VAL A 35 -13.00 -19.03 -17.78
CA VAL A 35 -14.11 -19.49 -18.62
C VAL A 35 -13.60 -20.23 -19.85
N LEU A 36 -12.55 -19.74 -20.52
CA LEU A 36 -11.90 -20.42 -21.63
C LEU A 36 -11.33 -21.77 -21.20
N GLY A 37 -10.67 -21.86 -20.05
CA GLY A 37 -10.18 -23.10 -19.46
C GLY A 37 -11.29 -24.11 -19.23
N LEU A 38 -12.44 -23.66 -18.70
CA LEU A 38 -13.63 -24.51 -18.55
C LEU A 38 -14.13 -25.08 -19.91
N PHE A 39 -14.22 -24.25 -20.96
CA PHE A 39 -14.62 -24.66 -22.28
C PHE A 39 -13.65 -25.68 -22.91
N LEU A 40 -12.32 -25.41 -22.75
CA LEU A 40 -11.29 -26.32 -23.25
C LEU A 40 -11.35 -27.67 -22.53
N LEU A 41 -11.49 -27.68 -21.22
CA LEU A 41 -11.59 -28.92 -20.44
C LEU A 41 -12.80 -29.76 -20.89
N ARG A 42 -13.95 -29.11 -21.10
CA ARG A 42 -15.17 -29.78 -21.56
C ARG A 42 -15.09 -30.34 -22.98
N LYS A 43 -14.17 -29.82 -23.83
CA LYS A 43 -13.88 -30.46 -25.14
C LYS A 43 -13.05 -31.73 -24.99
N VAL A 44 -12.17 -31.78 -23.96
CA VAL A 44 -11.26 -32.92 -23.76
C VAL A 44 -11.90 -34.00 -22.89
N ILE A 45 -12.61 -33.60 -21.83
CA ILE A 45 -13.20 -34.53 -20.86
C ILE A 45 -14.74 -34.46 -20.96
N ARG A 46 -15.37 -35.61 -21.15
CA ARG A 46 -16.83 -35.70 -21.21
C ARG A 46 -17.44 -35.39 -19.83
N PRO A 47 -18.55 -34.63 -19.80
CA PRO A 47 -19.21 -34.25 -18.52
C PRO A 47 -19.64 -35.46 -17.68
N GLU A 48 -19.97 -36.60 -18.37
CA GLU A 48 -20.37 -37.84 -17.71
C GLU A 48 -19.24 -38.42 -16.84
N THR A 49 -18.00 -38.32 -17.29
CA THR A 49 -16.82 -38.77 -16.53
C THR A 49 -16.59 -37.91 -15.30
N LEU A 50 -16.74 -36.60 -15.42
CA LEU A 50 -16.59 -35.66 -14.29
C LEU A 50 -17.68 -35.88 -13.23
N ARG A 51 -18.88 -36.31 -13.63
CA ARG A 51 -19.96 -36.60 -12.69
C ARG A 51 -19.68 -37.76 -11.74
N GLN A 52 -18.89 -38.74 -12.15
CA GLN A 52 -18.49 -39.84 -11.26
C GLN A 52 -17.63 -39.40 -10.09
N TYR A 53 -16.94 -38.24 -10.21
CA TYR A 53 -16.11 -37.68 -9.17
C TYR A 53 -16.82 -36.58 -8.36
N HIS A 54 -18.08 -36.25 -8.68
CA HIS A 54 -18.82 -35.15 -8.03
C HIS A 54 -18.92 -35.31 -6.53
N ASP A 55 -19.22 -36.51 -6.06
CA ASP A 55 -19.39 -36.81 -4.62
C ASP A 55 -18.06 -36.66 -3.82
N ILE A 56 -16.94 -36.83 -4.52
CA ILE A 56 -15.59 -36.66 -3.92
C ILE A 56 -15.11 -35.22 -4.11
N ALA A 57 -15.30 -34.64 -5.28
CA ALA A 57 -14.79 -33.30 -5.60
C ALA A 57 -15.48 -32.21 -4.78
N GLY A 58 -16.76 -32.37 -4.40
CA GLY A 58 -17.49 -31.40 -3.61
C GLY A 58 -16.87 -31.13 -2.23
N PRO A 59 -16.71 -32.14 -1.37
CA PRO A 59 -16.04 -31.97 -0.07
C PRO A 59 -14.61 -31.44 -0.17
N PHE A 60 -13.82 -31.89 -1.17
CA PHE A 60 -12.46 -31.39 -1.37
C PHE A 60 -12.44 -29.91 -1.75
N LEU A 61 -13.28 -29.48 -2.69
CA LEU A 61 -13.38 -28.06 -3.05
C LEU A 61 -13.79 -27.20 -1.86
N ASN A 62 -14.75 -27.68 -1.06
CA ASN A 62 -15.19 -26.97 0.14
C ASN A 62 -14.03 -26.80 1.13
N THR A 63 -13.24 -27.85 1.37
CA THR A 63 -12.08 -27.79 2.26
C THR A 63 -10.98 -26.87 1.72
N ILE A 64 -10.57 -27.03 0.45
CA ILE A 64 -9.54 -26.20 -0.17
C ILE A 64 -9.99 -24.74 -0.27
N GLY A 65 -11.23 -24.51 -0.69
CA GLY A 65 -11.80 -23.18 -0.78
C GLY A 65 -11.90 -22.50 0.57
N ALA A 66 -12.28 -23.21 1.64
CA ALA A 66 -12.30 -22.68 2.98
C ALA A 66 -10.90 -22.32 3.50
N LEU A 67 -9.91 -23.20 3.33
CA LEU A 67 -8.52 -22.93 3.74
C LEU A 67 -7.95 -21.74 2.95
N TYR A 68 -8.16 -21.69 1.64
CA TYR A 68 -7.70 -20.58 0.81
C TYR A 68 -8.43 -19.28 1.17
N GLY A 69 -9.73 -19.33 1.43
CA GLY A 69 -10.51 -18.17 1.89
C GLY A 69 -10.02 -17.60 3.23
N ILE A 70 -9.70 -18.47 4.20
CA ILE A 70 -9.09 -18.04 5.48
C ILE A 70 -7.72 -17.41 5.22
N PHE A 71 -6.88 -18.01 4.38
CA PHE A 71 -5.57 -17.46 4.04
C PHE A 71 -5.69 -16.08 3.38
N LEU A 72 -6.59 -15.92 2.38
CA LEU A 72 -6.88 -14.62 1.77
C LEU A 72 -7.33 -13.59 2.80
N ALA A 73 -8.24 -13.96 3.70
CA ALA A 73 -8.76 -13.06 4.73
C ALA A 73 -7.65 -12.56 5.66
N LEU A 74 -6.72 -13.45 6.06
CA LEU A 74 -5.57 -13.08 6.89
C LEU A 74 -4.63 -12.11 6.16
N ILE A 75 -4.36 -12.34 4.87
CA ILE A 75 -3.50 -11.44 4.08
C ILE A 75 -4.18 -10.08 3.88
N VAL A 76 -5.50 -10.05 3.55
CA VAL A 76 -6.25 -8.79 3.44
C VAL A 76 -6.23 -8.03 4.77
N ALA A 77 -6.42 -8.71 5.89
CA ALA A 77 -6.36 -8.07 7.22
C ALA A 77 -4.97 -7.50 7.53
N SER A 78 -3.91 -8.23 7.18
CA SER A 78 -2.52 -7.79 7.36
C SER A 78 -2.18 -6.58 6.49
N THR A 79 -2.53 -6.61 5.20
CA THR A 79 -2.30 -5.47 4.29
C THR A 79 -3.14 -4.25 4.65
N TRP A 80 -4.38 -4.45 5.13
CA TRP A 80 -5.19 -3.37 5.68
C TRP A 80 -4.55 -2.73 6.92
N GLN A 81 -4.02 -3.55 7.84
CA GLN A 81 -3.33 -3.04 9.02
C GLN A 81 -2.09 -2.24 8.64
N PHE A 82 -1.29 -2.73 7.70
CA PHE A 82 -0.12 -2.02 7.16
C PHE A 82 -0.54 -0.68 6.56
N TYR A 83 -1.51 -0.67 5.64
CA TYR A 83 -2.06 0.55 5.03
C TYR A 83 -2.56 1.56 6.07
N SER A 84 -3.35 1.09 7.04
CA SER A 84 -3.91 1.95 8.09
C SER A 84 -2.84 2.56 9.00
N THR A 85 -1.81 1.78 9.32
CA THR A 85 -0.66 2.26 10.11
C THR A 85 0.13 3.32 9.32
N THR A 86 0.45 3.06 8.06
CA THR A 86 1.15 4.01 7.18
C THR A 86 0.35 5.30 7.01
N ALA A 87 -0.97 5.22 6.81
CA ALA A 87 -1.84 6.39 6.76
C ALA A 87 -1.83 7.19 8.07
N GLY A 88 -1.85 6.52 9.21
CA GLY A 88 -1.71 7.12 10.53
C GLY A 88 -0.37 7.82 10.72
N ASN A 89 0.72 7.19 10.28
CA ASN A 89 2.08 7.75 10.34
C ASN A 89 2.20 9.06 9.53
N VAL A 90 1.57 9.15 8.35
CA VAL A 90 1.54 10.37 7.54
C VAL A 90 0.82 11.51 8.27
N VAL A 91 -0.29 11.23 8.94
CA VAL A 91 -1.02 12.22 9.73
C VAL A 91 -0.17 12.69 10.92
N GLU A 92 0.52 11.76 11.59
CA GLU A 92 1.37 12.08 12.73
C GLU A 92 2.62 12.86 12.31
N GLU A 93 3.21 12.55 11.15
CA GLU A 93 4.32 13.32 10.54
C GLU A 93 3.90 14.78 10.33
N ALA A 94 2.70 15.02 9.79
CA ALA A 94 2.15 16.35 9.61
C ALA A 94 1.91 17.07 10.96
N ARG A 95 1.42 16.35 11.98
CA ARG A 95 1.25 16.91 13.34
C ARG A 95 2.57 17.31 13.99
N CYS A 96 3.63 16.50 13.84
CA CYS A 96 4.96 16.84 14.34
C CYS A 96 5.44 18.17 13.73
N LEU A 97 5.27 18.36 12.42
CA LEU A 97 5.64 19.60 11.76
C LEU A 97 4.83 20.80 12.28
N GLN A 98 3.51 20.60 12.48
CA GLN A 98 2.64 21.64 13.04
C GLN A 98 3.02 22.00 14.47
N SER A 99 3.27 21.02 15.33
CA SER A 99 3.71 21.23 16.71
C SER A 99 5.03 21.99 16.76
N LEU A 100 6.00 21.58 15.94
CA LEU A 100 7.29 22.27 15.83
C LEU A 100 7.13 23.73 15.40
N TYR A 101 6.20 24.00 14.48
CA TYR A 101 5.88 25.37 14.06
C TYR A 101 5.27 26.19 15.20
N LEU A 102 4.36 25.63 15.98
CA LEU A 102 3.74 26.30 17.13
C LEU A 102 4.77 26.53 18.25
N ASP A 103 5.59 25.54 18.57
CA ASP A 103 6.65 25.64 19.59
C ASP A 103 7.66 26.74 19.24
N SER A 104 7.84 27.04 17.95
CA SER A 104 8.73 28.11 17.49
C SER A 104 8.35 29.50 18.01
N GLU A 105 7.11 29.70 18.48
CA GLU A 105 6.65 30.98 19.07
C GLU A 105 7.40 31.35 20.34
N ALA A 106 7.90 30.36 21.08
CA ALA A 106 8.66 30.58 22.31
C ALA A 106 10.07 31.19 22.08
N PHE A 107 10.56 31.14 20.82
CA PHE A 107 11.91 31.59 20.50
C PHE A 107 11.97 33.04 20.01
N PRO A 108 13.16 33.69 20.05
CA PRO A 108 13.36 35.05 19.56
C PRO A 108 12.98 35.20 18.10
N LYS A 109 12.48 36.37 17.73
CA LYS A 109 11.97 36.68 16.40
C LYS A 109 12.91 36.24 15.28
N GLY A 110 14.22 36.51 15.38
CA GLY A 110 15.17 36.12 14.33
C GLY A 110 15.23 34.62 14.08
N PHE A 111 15.39 33.82 15.14
CA PHE A 111 15.39 32.35 15.03
C PHE A 111 14.02 31.79 14.63
N ARG A 112 12.96 32.30 15.25
CA ARG A 112 11.57 31.91 14.90
C ARG A 112 11.28 32.12 13.42
N ASP A 113 11.57 33.28 12.87
CA ASP A 113 11.27 33.61 11.47
C ASP A 113 12.08 32.73 10.52
N GLU A 114 13.35 32.44 10.85
CA GLU A 114 14.20 31.53 10.11
C GLU A 114 13.63 30.11 10.06
N VAL A 115 13.36 29.49 11.22
CA VAL A 115 12.88 28.11 11.27
C VAL A 115 11.48 27.97 10.69
N ARG A 116 10.61 28.97 10.84
CA ARG A 116 9.29 28.99 10.19
C ARG A 116 9.37 29.03 8.68
N THR A 117 10.31 29.77 8.14
CA THR A 117 10.56 29.78 6.68
C THR A 117 11.02 28.41 6.21
N LEU A 118 11.99 27.80 6.90
CA LEU A 118 12.45 26.44 6.57
C LEU A 118 11.34 25.39 6.66
N MET A 119 10.44 25.48 7.65
CA MET A 119 9.30 24.56 7.80
C MET A 119 8.27 24.73 6.69
N ARG A 120 8.00 25.94 6.24
CA ARG A 120 7.12 26.19 5.08
C ARG A 120 7.74 25.64 3.81
N ASP A 121 9.01 25.91 3.56
CA ASP A 121 9.72 25.42 2.38
C ASP A 121 9.78 23.88 2.38
N TYR A 122 9.99 23.26 3.56
CA TYR A 122 9.95 21.81 3.74
C TYR A 122 8.58 21.24 3.37
N ARG A 123 7.49 21.80 3.94
CA ARG A 123 6.12 21.37 3.60
C ARG A 123 5.86 21.47 2.10
N ASP A 124 6.21 22.60 1.50
CA ASP A 124 5.94 22.85 0.08
C ASP A 124 6.76 21.93 -0.82
N SER A 125 8.02 21.68 -0.46
CA SER A 125 8.86 20.71 -1.17
C SER A 125 8.33 19.28 -1.01
N LEU A 126 7.87 18.91 0.18
CA LEU A 126 7.29 17.60 0.45
C LEU A 126 6.02 17.37 -0.39
N VAL A 127 5.09 18.33 -0.40
CA VAL A 127 3.83 18.22 -1.13
C VAL A 127 4.02 18.22 -2.64
N ASN A 128 4.87 19.10 -3.17
CA ASN A 128 4.98 19.34 -4.61
C ASN A 128 6.06 18.47 -5.29
N ARG A 129 6.99 17.90 -4.55
CA ARG A 129 8.12 17.16 -5.10
C ARG A 129 8.22 15.76 -4.55
N GLU A 130 8.41 15.60 -3.23
CA GLU A 130 8.65 14.30 -2.62
C GLU A 130 7.46 13.36 -2.77
N TRP A 131 6.21 13.89 -2.79
CA TRP A 131 5.03 13.06 -3.02
C TRP A 131 5.01 12.39 -4.39
N HIS A 132 5.69 12.96 -5.39
CA HIS A 132 5.84 12.34 -6.72
C HIS A 132 6.98 11.32 -6.78
N THR A 133 8.04 11.51 -6.01
CA THR A 133 9.17 10.56 -5.97
C THR A 133 8.91 9.36 -5.07
N ILE A 134 8.08 9.54 -4.04
CA ILE A 134 7.75 8.47 -3.09
C ILE A 134 7.03 7.30 -3.75
N MET A 135 6.24 7.53 -4.80
CA MET A 135 5.63 6.45 -5.58
C MET A 135 6.66 5.49 -6.19
N LYS A 136 7.92 5.92 -6.28
CA LYS A 136 9.07 5.12 -6.75
C LYS A 136 9.92 4.58 -5.60
N GLY A 137 9.53 4.81 -4.34
CA GLY A 137 10.32 4.45 -3.17
C GLY A 137 11.54 5.36 -2.94
N GLU A 138 11.55 6.58 -3.51
CA GLU A 138 12.70 7.47 -3.47
C GLU A 138 12.42 8.74 -2.67
N ALA A 139 13.38 9.13 -1.83
CA ALA A 139 13.37 10.41 -1.13
C ALA A 139 13.78 11.56 -2.08
N ASP A 140 13.09 12.72 -1.99
CA ASP A 140 13.53 13.91 -2.71
C ASP A 140 14.76 14.56 -2.01
N PRO A 141 15.86 14.80 -2.74
CA PRO A 141 17.08 15.38 -2.15
C PRO A 141 16.86 16.79 -1.58
N GLN A 142 16.04 17.61 -2.21
CA GLN A 142 15.76 18.96 -1.75
C GLN A 142 14.97 18.96 -0.43
N THR A 143 13.93 18.11 -0.34
CA THR A 143 13.15 17.92 0.88
C THR A 143 14.04 17.41 2.02
N SER A 144 14.98 16.50 1.72
CA SER A 144 15.95 15.99 2.68
C SER A 144 16.89 17.09 3.20
N GLN A 145 17.38 17.97 2.31
CA GLN A 145 18.23 19.11 2.68
C GLN A 145 17.49 20.13 3.56
N LEU A 146 16.20 20.38 3.28
CA LEU A 146 15.39 21.29 4.08
C LEU A 146 15.20 20.77 5.51
N LEU A 147 14.90 19.47 5.66
CA LEU A 147 14.81 18.85 6.97
C LEU A 147 16.14 18.87 7.73
N GLN A 148 17.26 18.67 7.02
CA GLN A 148 18.58 18.80 7.60
C GLN A 148 18.84 20.24 8.10
N LYS A 149 18.52 21.27 7.32
CA LYS A 149 18.67 22.68 7.72
C LYS A 149 17.83 23.02 8.96
N ILE A 150 16.59 22.50 9.07
CA ILE A 150 15.77 22.64 10.28
C ILE A 150 16.52 22.03 11.48
N THR A 151 17.03 20.81 11.33
CA THR A 151 17.77 20.11 12.40
C THR A 151 19.03 20.87 12.81
N GLU A 152 19.80 21.37 11.84
CA GLU A 152 21.03 22.15 12.08
C GLU A 152 20.73 23.49 12.78
N ALA A 153 19.66 24.19 12.40
CA ALA A 153 19.24 25.42 13.06
C ALA A 153 18.99 25.21 14.55
N TYR A 154 18.27 24.15 14.91
CA TYR A 154 18.05 23.79 16.32
C TYR A 154 19.35 23.31 17.00
N ALA A 155 20.20 22.52 16.33
CA ALA A 155 21.46 22.03 16.89
C ALA A 155 22.45 23.18 17.29
N HIS A 156 22.42 24.31 16.58
CA HIS A 156 23.27 25.46 16.86
C HIS A 156 22.60 26.49 17.76
N TYR A 157 21.33 26.31 18.12
CA TYR A 157 20.60 27.23 18.96
C TYR A 157 21.05 27.13 20.43
N LYS A 158 21.27 28.30 21.07
CA LYS A 158 21.64 28.39 22.50
C LYS A 158 20.43 28.84 23.29
N VAL A 159 19.91 27.94 24.11
CA VAL A 159 18.81 28.20 25.04
C VAL A 159 19.19 29.29 26.02
N ARG A 160 18.29 30.25 26.29
CA ARG A 160 18.54 31.42 27.13
C ARG A 160 18.01 31.27 28.56
N ASP A 161 16.88 30.58 28.71
CA ASP A 161 16.24 30.39 30.02
C ASP A 161 15.53 29.02 30.09
N ALA A 162 15.03 28.68 31.29
CA ALA A 162 14.39 27.39 31.55
C ALA A 162 13.06 27.20 30.79
N SER A 163 12.31 28.30 30.57
CA SER A 163 11.03 28.22 29.81
C SER A 163 11.29 27.90 28.37
N GLU A 164 12.23 28.60 27.74
CA GLU A 164 12.66 28.34 26.37
C GLU A 164 13.27 26.93 26.23
N GLY A 165 13.97 26.47 27.28
CA GLY A 165 14.53 25.11 27.36
C GLY A 165 13.47 24.00 27.27
N ALA A 166 12.30 24.21 27.87
CA ALA A 166 11.20 23.26 27.77
C ALA A 166 10.67 23.13 26.32
N TYR A 167 10.44 24.28 25.66
CA TYR A 167 10.03 24.29 24.25
C TYR A 167 11.11 23.75 23.30
N PHE A 168 12.37 24.05 23.58
CA PHE A 168 13.51 23.52 22.83
C PHE A 168 13.56 21.99 22.93
N HIS A 169 13.39 21.41 24.10
CA HIS A 169 13.37 19.95 24.28
C HIS A 169 12.23 19.30 23.52
N GLU A 170 11.01 19.86 23.56
CA GLU A 170 9.86 19.37 22.81
C GLU A 170 10.07 19.53 21.30
N SER A 171 10.63 20.66 20.85
CA SER A 171 10.98 20.87 19.44
C SER A 171 11.98 19.83 18.92
N VAL A 172 13.03 19.51 19.67
CA VAL A 172 14.01 18.47 19.30
C VAL A 172 13.35 17.10 19.24
N LYS A 173 12.47 16.78 20.17
CA LYS A 173 11.69 15.54 20.16
C LYS A 173 10.80 15.46 18.91
N ASN A 174 10.10 16.55 18.56
CA ASN A 174 9.27 16.64 17.37
C ASN A 174 10.09 16.50 16.08
N ILE A 175 11.31 17.05 16.01
CA ILE A 175 12.24 16.86 14.87
C ILE A 175 12.64 15.40 14.73
N ASN A 176 13.04 14.74 15.82
CA ASN A 176 13.41 13.34 15.79
C ASN A 176 12.24 12.45 15.34
N MET A 177 11.03 12.73 15.82
CA MET A 177 9.82 12.02 15.43
C MET A 177 9.48 12.26 13.96
N LEU A 178 9.56 13.50 13.49
CA LEU A 178 9.37 13.87 12.09
C LEU A 178 10.34 13.13 11.17
N GLN A 179 11.63 13.05 11.54
CA GLN A 179 12.64 12.29 10.79
C GLN A 179 12.32 10.79 10.75
N SER A 180 11.93 10.22 11.88
CA SER A 180 11.56 8.80 11.98
C SER A 180 10.35 8.47 11.13
N LEU A 181 9.27 9.25 11.23
CA LEU A 181 8.04 9.06 10.48
C LEU A 181 8.25 9.23 8.97
N ARG A 182 9.03 10.23 8.57
CA ARG A 182 9.43 10.40 7.16
C ARG A 182 10.23 9.21 6.65
N SER A 183 11.18 8.70 7.42
CA SER A 183 11.95 7.52 7.02
C SER A 183 11.06 6.30 6.86
N SER A 184 10.15 6.06 7.80
CA SER A 184 9.16 4.98 7.70
C SER A 184 8.27 5.15 6.46
N ARG A 185 7.78 6.37 6.18
CA ARG A 185 6.96 6.66 5.00
C ARG A 185 7.68 6.31 3.69
N ILE A 186 8.96 6.70 3.57
CA ILE A 186 9.78 6.38 2.39
C ILE A 186 10.04 4.87 2.29
N GLU A 187 10.31 4.20 3.41
CA GLU A 187 10.52 2.75 3.46
C GLU A 187 9.23 2.00 3.09
N ASP A 188 8.10 2.36 3.70
CA ASP A 188 6.79 1.77 3.46
C ASP A 188 6.35 1.91 1.99
N SER A 189 6.77 2.98 1.30
CA SER A 189 6.41 3.20 -0.10
C SER A 189 7.07 2.23 -1.07
N GLY A 190 8.24 1.70 -0.73
CA GLY A 190 8.98 0.72 -1.54
C GLY A 190 8.82 -0.73 -1.06
N THR A 191 8.13 -0.94 0.07
CA THR A 191 8.01 -2.26 0.70
C THR A 191 6.59 -2.79 0.50
N GLY A 192 6.47 -3.98 -0.06
CA GLY A 192 5.22 -4.71 -0.21
C GLY A 192 5.33 -6.13 0.34
N LEU A 193 4.31 -6.94 0.09
CA LEU A 193 4.31 -8.38 0.38
C LEU A 193 5.50 -9.05 -0.29
N ILE A 194 6.17 -9.94 0.45
CA ILE A 194 7.29 -10.71 -0.11
C ILE A 194 6.82 -11.53 -1.31
N PRO A 195 7.62 -11.63 -2.39
CA PRO A 195 7.23 -12.32 -3.63
C PRO A 195 6.77 -13.77 -3.43
N PHE A 196 7.29 -14.45 -2.41
CA PHE A 196 6.85 -15.79 -2.04
C PHE A 196 5.36 -15.86 -1.68
N LEU A 197 4.84 -14.88 -0.93
CA LEU A 197 3.41 -14.84 -0.57
C LEU A 197 2.54 -14.60 -1.80
N TRP A 198 2.97 -13.78 -2.74
CA TRP A 198 2.30 -13.60 -4.04
C TRP A 198 2.23 -14.91 -4.81
N GLY A 199 3.32 -15.69 -4.83
CA GLY A 199 3.32 -17.03 -5.43
C GLY A 199 2.27 -17.95 -4.81
N VAL A 200 2.16 -17.97 -3.47
CA VAL A 200 1.16 -18.78 -2.75
C VAL A 200 -0.28 -18.31 -3.03
N LEU A 201 -0.50 -16.99 -3.03
CA LEU A 201 -1.80 -16.39 -3.34
C LEU A 201 -2.28 -16.78 -4.74
N LEU A 202 -1.43 -16.62 -5.74
CA LEU A 202 -1.78 -16.96 -7.14
C LEU A 202 -1.97 -18.46 -7.34
N ALA A 203 -1.08 -19.29 -6.79
CA ALA A 203 -1.20 -20.75 -6.89
C ALA A 203 -2.47 -21.26 -6.22
N GLY A 204 -2.82 -20.75 -5.04
CA GLY A 204 -4.06 -21.09 -4.32
C GLY A 204 -5.31 -20.67 -5.09
N GLY A 205 -5.30 -19.48 -5.70
CA GLY A 205 -6.38 -19.01 -6.56
C GLY A 205 -6.57 -19.89 -7.80
N VAL A 206 -5.48 -20.17 -8.51
CA VAL A 206 -5.51 -21.07 -9.68
C VAL A 206 -6.00 -22.47 -9.29
N ALA A 207 -5.48 -23.03 -8.19
CA ALA A 207 -5.92 -24.34 -7.70
C ALA A 207 -7.43 -24.33 -7.41
N THR A 208 -7.94 -23.33 -6.70
CA THR A 208 -9.36 -23.21 -6.36
C THR A 208 -10.24 -23.15 -7.62
N VAL A 209 -9.84 -22.37 -8.62
CA VAL A 209 -10.55 -22.28 -9.91
C VAL A 209 -10.46 -23.60 -10.68
N CYS A 210 -9.31 -24.25 -10.76
CA CYS A 210 -9.13 -25.53 -11.42
C CYS A 210 -9.97 -26.65 -10.77
N PHE A 211 -10.05 -26.67 -9.43
CA PHE A 211 -10.94 -27.59 -8.72
C PHE A 211 -12.41 -27.38 -9.07
N SER A 212 -12.83 -26.12 -9.31
CA SER A 212 -14.21 -25.85 -9.72
C SER A 212 -14.58 -26.50 -11.05
N TYR A 213 -13.63 -26.76 -11.94
CA TYR A 213 -13.88 -27.44 -13.22
C TYR A 213 -14.25 -28.92 -13.07
N LEU A 214 -13.84 -29.54 -11.95
CA LEU A 214 -14.18 -30.95 -11.67
C LEU A 214 -15.65 -31.13 -11.31
N PHE A 215 -16.39 -30.03 -11.08
CA PHE A 215 -17.83 -30.10 -10.93
C PHE A 215 -18.48 -30.40 -12.29
N GLY A 216 -18.88 -31.64 -12.51
CA GLY A 216 -19.56 -32.09 -13.72
C GLY A 216 -20.99 -31.57 -13.86
N ALA A 217 -21.21 -30.24 -13.76
CA ALA A 217 -22.54 -29.64 -13.91
C ALA A 217 -23.11 -29.92 -15.28
N ARG A 218 -24.39 -30.37 -15.33
CA ARG A 218 -25.06 -30.77 -16.58
C ARG A 218 -25.22 -29.60 -17.55
N GLN A 219 -25.53 -28.42 -17.02
CA GLN A 219 -25.74 -27.20 -17.81
C GLN A 219 -24.46 -26.37 -17.86
N LEU A 220 -23.93 -26.16 -19.06
CA LEU A 220 -22.69 -25.37 -19.27
C LEU A 220 -22.83 -23.92 -18.78
N HIS A 221 -24.00 -23.31 -19.04
CA HIS A 221 -24.24 -21.92 -18.61
C HIS A 221 -24.19 -21.78 -17.10
N ALA A 222 -24.81 -22.67 -16.32
CA ALA A 222 -24.80 -22.67 -14.89
C ALA A 222 -23.35 -22.83 -14.36
N HIS A 223 -22.58 -23.75 -14.96
CA HIS A 223 -21.16 -23.94 -14.58
C HIS A 223 -20.29 -22.70 -14.90
N ALA A 224 -20.49 -22.07 -16.06
CA ALA A 224 -19.79 -20.85 -16.44
C ALA A 224 -20.08 -19.69 -15.46
N VAL A 225 -21.36 -19.50 -15.08
CA VAL A 225 -21.74 -18.49 -14.10
C VAL A 225 -21.07 -18.75 -12.74
N MET A 226 -21.06 -19.99 -12.26
CA MET A 226 -20.37 -20.36 -11.01
C MET A 226 -18.87 -20.09 -11.08
N THR A 227 -18.23 -20.44 -12.21
CA THR A 227 -16.80 -20.18 -12.44
C THR A 227 -16.51 -18.68 -12.47
N ILE A 228 -17.34 -17.87 -13.14
CA ILE A 228 -17.22 -16.40 -13.18
C ILE A 228 -17.32 -15.81 -11.78
N LEU A 229 -18.33 -16.22 -11.00
CA LEU A 229 -18.52 -15.71 -9.64
C LEU A 229 -17.35 -16.09 -8.73
N LEU A 230 -16.92 -17.34 -8.75
CA LEU A 230 -15.79 -17.81 -7.93
C LEU A 230 -14.50 -17.07 -8.29
N THR A 231 -14.16 -17.03 -9.59
CA THR A 231 -12.97 -16.34 -10.07
C THR A 231 -13.06 -14.84 -9.79
N GLY A 232 -14.22 -14.24 -9.96
CA GLY A 232 -14.45 -12.83 -9.67
C GLY A 232 -14.19 -12.48 -8.21
N VAL A 233 -14.69 -13.29 -7.26
CA VAL A 233 -14.44 -13.08 -5.82
C VAL A 233 -12.95 -13.22 -5.50
N VAL A 234 -12.27 -14.24 -6.02
CA VAL A 234 -10.82 -14.43 -5.83
C VAL A 234 -10.05 -13.24 -6.39
N CYS A 235 -10.34 -12.83 -7.63
CA CYS A 235 -9.67 -11.71 -8.26
C CYS A 235 -9.93 -10.38 -7.54
N LEU A 236 -11.14 -10.16 -7.03
CA LEU A 236 -11.47 -8.98 -6.25
C LEU A 236 -10.67 -8.91 -4.94
N ALA A 237 -10.51 -10.04 -4.26
CA ALA A 237 -9.67 -10.12 -3.06
C ALA A 237 -8.20 -9.85 -3.37
N LEU A 238 -7.65 -10.45 -4.44
CA LEU A 238 -6.26 -10.20 -4.88
C LEU A 238 -6.07 -8.74 -5.30
N TYR A 239 -7.02 -8.16 -6.01
CA TYR A 239 -6.99 -6.75 -6.39
C TYR A 239 -7.01 -5.81 -5.18
N THR A 240 -7.80 -6.16 -4.14
CA THR A 240 -7.80 -5.43 -2.87
C THR A 240 -6.43 -5.49 -2.21
N ILE A 241 -5.80 -6.67 -2.16
CA ILE A 241 -4.45 -6.85 -1.61
C ILE A 241 -3.45 -5.95 -2.35
N VAL A 242 -3.45 -5.95 -3.71
CA VAL A 242 -2.55 -5.11 -4.52
C VAL A 242 -2.70 -3.62 -4.16
N ASN A 243 -3.93 -3.12 -4.02
CA ASN A 243 -4.16 -1.70 -3.71
C ASN A 243 -3.77 -1.31 -2.28
N LEU A 244 -3.83 -2.25 -1.33
CA LEU A 244 -3.45 -2.00 0.06
C LEU A 244 -1.95 -2.20 0.30
N ASP A 245 -1.31 -3.02 -0.51
CA ASP A 245 0.11 -3.36 -0.40
C ASP A 245 1.03 -2.21 -0.82
N PHE A 246 0.53 -1.31 -1.69
CA PHE A 246 1.25 -0.11 -2.16
C PHE A 246 0.48 1.16 -1.77
N PRO A 247 0.63 1.63 -0.51
CA PRO A 247 -0.24 2.66 0.07
C PRO A 247 -0.16 4.03 -0.60
N PHE A 248 0.88 4.32 -1.38
CA PHE A 248 1.06 5.61 -2.07
C PHE A 248 0.72 5.57 -3.56
N THR A 249 0.18 4.44 -4.06
CA THR A 249 -0.17 4.25 -5.47
C THR A 249 -1.57 3.65 -5.61
N GLY A 250 -2.12 3.63 -6.82
CA GLY A 250 -3.41 2.99 -7.10
C GLY A 250 -4.63 3.80 -6.67
N LEU A 251 -5.77 3.11 -6.52
CA LEU A 251 -7.09 3.74 -6.28
C LEU A 251 -7.26 4.34 -4.88
N VAL A 252 -6.60 3.80 -3.90
CA VAL A 252 -6.71 4.20 -2.49
C VAL A 252 -5.43 4.87 -2.00
N ALA A 253 -4.66 5.48 -2.91
CA ALA A 253 -3.39 6.11 -2.58
C ALA A 253 -3.54 7.15 -1.46
N ILE A 254 -2.65 7.08 -0.46
CA ILE A 254 -2.52 8.09 0.57
C ILE A 254 -1.95 9.35 -0.07
N GLY A 255 -2.69 10.45 -0.02
CA GLY A 255 -2.29 11.75 -0.56
C GLY A 255 -1.56 12.64 0.45
N PRO A 256 -1.03 13.80 -0.01
CA PRO A 256 -0.36 14.79 0.85
C PRO A 256 -1.34 15.67 1.63
N ASP A 257 -2.62 15.31 1.71
CA ASP A 257 -3.70 16.15 2.27
C ASP A 257 -3.43 16.59 3.70
N ALA A 258 -2.81 15.72 4.52
CA ALA A 258 -2.46 16.02 5.89
C ALA A 258 -1.51 17.24 5.97
N PHE A 259 -0.55 17.34 5.05
CA PHE A 259 0.40 18.46 4.97
C PHE A 259 -0.20 19.69 4.29
N SER A 260 -1.02 19.49 3.25
CA SER A 260 -1.67 20.58 2.52
C SER A 260 -2.62 21.39 3.39
N ARG A 261 -3.21 20.77 4.41
CA ARG A 261 -4.13 21.41 5.37
C ARG A 261 -3.41 22.11 6.52
N LEU A 262 -2.09 21.99 6.65
CA LEU A 262 -1.35 22.66 7.71
C LEU A 262 -1.39 24.18 7.54
N ILE A 263 -1.80 24.88 8.60
CA ILE A 263 -1.81 26.34 8.65
C ILE A 263 -0.48 26.81 9.23
N LEU A 264 0.51 26.97 8.36
CA LEU A 264 1.83 27.54 8.70
C LEU A 264 1.82 29.01 8.22
N LYS A 265 1.25 29.91 9.04
CA LYS A 265 1.13 31.35 8.73
C LYS A 265 2.41 32.12 8.94
#